data_d0b425a1035de14e45923bd4962a8a49
#
_entry.id   d0b425a1035de14e45923bd4962a8a49
#
_cell.length_a   1.000
_cell.length_b   1.000
_cell.length_c   1.000
_cell.angle_alpha   90.00
_cell.angle_beta   90.00
_cell.angle_gamma   90.00
#
_symmetry.space_group_name_H-M   'P 1'
#
loop_
_entity.id
_entity.type
_entity.pdbx_description
1 polymer ?
#
loop_
_entity_poly.entity_id
_entity_poly.type
_entity_poly.pdbx_seq_one_letter_code
_entity_poly.pdbx_strand_id
1 'polypeptide(L)'
;MSAPTITRPPIASATGESHPPILRPSQEQAVVIYASVVFIVVISALWHIPGARTLINPLKVRGFHLYHVTRLNPSFQLFTIGWHELCHMAAAIFTGGRITSISIDPNTGGCTRVEGGHPPTILAAGYFGSTLLGAGLVVASWDTLAAKIASFPVAIGLAVPLILVRDVFTIILIVIYEALLIGFWFINHADALRYYCLFLGIMSIFFVVWDFTDDRFFKKLNDSDATQFSLLYPNVPAHYWATGWLVFSSLVFIGMLLLGIAIFKRTPDEMAEEAAIFLPTR
;
A
#
# COMPACT_ATOMS: atom_id res chain seq x y z
N MET A 1 -48.76 3.74 67.98
CA MET A 1 -47.41 3.51 67.46
C MET A 1 -47.57 2.81 66.14
N SER A 2 -47.54 3.57 65.05
CA SER A 2 -47.59 3.07 63.64
C SER A 2 -46.20 2.77 63.16
N ALA A 3 -45.99 1.56 62.61
CA ALA A 3 -44.75 1.12 62.10
C ALA A 3 -44.35 1.90 60.75
N PRO A 4 -43.11 2.21 60.51
CA PRO A 4 -42.68 2.91 59.29
C PRO A 4 -42.77 1.97 58.09
N THR A 5 -43.49 2.40 57.06
CA THR A 5 -43.57 1.73 55.75
C THR A 5 -42.26 1.95 55.02
N ILE A 6 -41.48 0.90 54.86
CA ILE A 6 -40.22 0.95 54.00
C ILE A 6 -40.72 0.84 52.56
N THR A 7 -40.70 1.98 51.85
CA THR A 7 -40.86 2.02 50.41
C THR A 7 -39.54 1.61 49.76
N ARG A 8 -39.49 0.44 49.10
CA ARG A 8 -38.37 0.04 48.23
C ARG A 8 -38.27 1.02 47.03
N PRO A 9 -37.08 1.52 46.72
CA PRO A 9 -36.90 2.28 45.46
C PRO A 9 -37.20 1.39 44.27
N PRO A 10 -37.76 1.93 43.17
CA PRO A 10 -38.04 1.16 41.98
C PRO A 10 -36.72 0.60 41.43
N ILE A 11 -36.73 -0.70 41.13
CA ILE A 11 -35.63 -1.36 40.41
C ILE A 11 -35.54 -0.66 39.06
N ALA A 12 -34.47 0.11 38.84
CA ALA A 12 -34.14 0.64 37.53
C ALA A 12 -34.10 -0.58 36.59
N SER A 13 -35.05 -0.65 35.67
CA SER A 13 -34.96 -1.57 34.55
C SER A 13 -33.66 -1.29 33.83
N ALA A 14 -32.72 -2.23 33.87
CA ALA A 14 -31.56 -2.22 33.02
C ALA A 14 -32.11 -2.25 31.57
N THR A 15 -32.28 -1.06 31.00
CA THR A 15 -32.40 -0.93 29.55
C THR A 15 -31.10 -1.54 29.00
N GLY A 16 -31.23 -2.74 28.41
CA GLY A 16 -30.13 -3.39 27.75
C GLY A 16 -29.56 -2.43 26.70
N GLU A 17 -28.46 -1.80 27.01
CA GLU A 17 -27.66 -1.11 26.02
C GLU A 17 -27.31 -2.18 25.02
N SER A 18 -28.01 -2.19 23.89
CA SER A 18 -27.61 -2.97 22.73
C SER A 18 -26.27 -2.40 22.26
N HIS A 19 -25.16 -3.05 22.63
CA HIS A 19 -23.85 -2.69 22.10
C HIS A 19 -23.97 -2.63 20.57
N PRO A 20 -23.57 -1.53 19.93
CA PRO A 20 -23.63 -1.44 18.49
C PRO A 20 -22.83 -2.61 17.89
N PRO A 21 -23.30 -3.20 16.79
CA PRO A 21 -22.62 -4.34 16.20
C PRO A 21 -21.16 -3.97 15.90
N ILE A 22 -20.23 -4.88 16.22
CA ILE A 22 -18.78 -4.68 16.14
C ILE A 22 -18.35 -4.15 14.77
N LEU A 23 -19.01 -4.59 13.69
CA LEU A 23 -18.72 -4.22 12.31
C LEU A 23 -19.51 -2.98 11.83
N ARG A 24 -20.22 -2.26 12.71
CA ARG A 24 -20.82 -0.99 12.31
C ARG A 24 -19.74 0.11 12.32
N PRO A 25 -19.38 0.70 11.16
CA PRO A 25 -18.38 1.74 11.12
C PRO A 25 -18.87 3.01 11.84
N SER A 26 -17.96 3.69 12.53
CA SER A 26 -18.18 5.05 13.03
C SER A 26 -18.13 6.04 11.87
N GLN A 27 -18.49 7.31 12.10
CA GLN A 27 -18.41 8.35 11.08
C GLN A 27 -16.97 8.53 10.59
N GLU A 28 -15.98 8.53 11.48
CA GLU A 28 -14.57 8.65 11.17
C GLU A 28 -14.06 7.43 10.36
N GLN A 29 -14.50 6.25 10.74
CA GLN A 29 -14.18 5.03 9.99
C GLN A 29 -14.79 5.03 8.58
N ALA A 30 -15.98 5.61 8.40
CA ALA A 30 -16.59 5.76 7.09
C ALA A 30 -15.74 6.61 6.15
N VAL A 31 -15.05 7.64 6.66
CA VAL A 31 -14.13 8.47 5.86
C VAL A 31 -12.98 7.64 5.29
N VAL A 32 -12.37 6.75 6.08
CA VAL A 32 -11.30 5.85 5.60
C VAL A 32 -11.83 4.90 4.52
N ILE A 33 -13.05 4.38 4.66
CA ILE A 33 -13.69 3.51 3.66
C ILE A 33 -13.91 4.29 2.35
N TYR A 34 -14.49 5.50 2.43
CA TYR A 34 -14.69 6.33 1.24
C TYR A 34 -13.36 6.72 0.58
N ALA A 35 -12.36 7.10 1.38
CA ALA A 35 -11.02 7.38 0.86
C ALA A 35 -10.41 6.17 0.15
N SER A 36 -10.63 4.95 0.67
CA SER A 36 -10.17 3.72 0.04
C SER A 36 -10.79 3.53 -1.35
N VAL A 37 -12.10 3.74 -1.48
CA VAL A 37 -12.79 3.65 -2.78
C VAL A 37 -12.28 4.71 -3.74
N VAL A 38 -12.15 5.95 -3.29
CA VAL A 38 -11.61 7.05 -4.11
C VAL A 38 -10.19 6.74 -4.58
N PHE A 39 -9.32 6.26 -3.69
CA PHE A 39 -7.95 5.92 -4.07
C PHE A 39 -7.89 4.77 -5.09
N ILE A 40 -8.68 3.71 -4.92
CA ILE A 40 -8.76 2.63 -5.91
C ILE A 40 -9.17 3.18 -7.28
N VAL A 41 -10.19 4.04 -7.34
CA VAL A 41 -10.67 4.63 -8.59
C VAL A 41 -9.62 5.56 -9.20
N VAL A 42 -9.04 6.45 -8.39
CA VAL A 42 -8.03 7.42 -8.86
C VAL A 42 -6.78 6.71 -9.35
N ILE A 43 -6.25 5.75 -8.58
CA ILE A 43 -5.06 4.97 -8.98
C ILE A 43 -5.36 4.22 -10.28
N SER A 44 -6.51 3.54 -10.36
CA SER A 44 -6.91 2.79 -11.56
C SER A 44 -7.05 3.73 -12.77
N ALA A 45 -7.67 4.89 -12.61
CA ALA A 45 -7.82 5.87 -13.67
C ALA A 45 -6.46 6.41 -14.14
N LEU A 46 -5.60 6.81 -13.20
CA LEU A 46 -4.26 7.31 -13.50
C LEU A 46 -3.41 6.26 -14.22
N TRP A 47 -3.62 4.97 -13.92
CA TRP A 47 -2.85 3.88 -14.52
C TRP A 47 -3.34 3.48 -15.91
N HIS A 48 -4.65 3.38 -16.10
CA HIS A 48 -5.25 2.78 -17.30
C HIS A 48 -5.66 3.79 -18.37
N ILE A 49 -5.89 5.07 -18.01
CA ILE A 49 -6.31 6.09 -18.98
C ILE A 49 -5.07 6.66 -19.68
N PRO A 50 -4.91 6.45 -21.02
CA PRO A 50 -3.73 6.92 -21.75
C PRO A 50 -3.52 8.46 -21.65
N GLY A 51 -4.60 9.23 -21.60
CA GLY A 51 -4.55 10.67 -21.40
C GLY A 51 -4.10 11.09 -20.00
N ALA A 52 -4.51 10.36 -18.95
CA ALA A 52 -4.04 10.60 -17.58
C ALA A 52 -2.58 10.20 -17.41
N ARG A 53 -2.13 9.13 -18.06
CA ARG A 53 -0.69 8.78 -18.16
C ARG A 53 0.12 9.88 -18.84
N THR A 54 -0.44 10.57 -19.85
CA THR A 54 0.25 11.68 -20.53
C THR A 54 0.19 12.99 -19.73
N LEU A 55 -0.81 13.18 -18.87
CA LEU A 55 -0.87 14.29 -17.90
C LEU A 55 0.18 14.14 -16.80
N ILE A 56 0.48 12.92 -16.40
CA ILE A 56 1.61 12.58 -15.53
C ILE A 56 2.93 12.60 -16.32
N ASN A 57 2.85 12.63 -17.66
CA ASN A 57 3.97 12.66 -18.59
C ASN A 57 3.82 13.85 -19.58
N PRO A 58 3.92 15.12 -19.13
CA PRO A 58 3.55 16.28 -19.92
C PRO A 58 4.47 16.59 -21.13
N LEU A 59 5.51 15.80 -21.38
CA LEU A 59 6.54 16.09 -22.39
C LEU A 59 6.51 15.17 -23.62
N LYS A 60 5.43 14.43 -23.86
CA LYS A 60 5.21 13.81 -25.17
C LYS A 60 4.60 14.80 -26.16
N VAL A 61 5.19 15.99 -26.30
CA VAL A 61 4.89 16.90 -27.41
C VAL A 61 5.52 16.34 -28.66
N ARG A 62 4.67 15.95 -29.60
CA ARG A 62 5.03 15.56 -30.95
C ARG A 62 6.00 16.60 -31.55
N GLY A 63 7.25 16.24 -31.77
CA GLY A 63 8.13 16.99 -32.67
C GLY A 63 9.48 17.44 -32.14
N PHE A 64 9.87 17.14 -30.91
CA PHE A 64 11.24 17.41 -30.47
C PHE A 64 11.92 16.12 -30.05
N HIS A 65 13.06 15.81 -30.71
CA HIS A 65 13.96 14.71 -30.35
C HIS A 65 14.66 14.97 -29.00
N LEU A 66 13.88 15.05 -27.93
CA LEU A 66 14.41 15.06 -26.59
C LEU A 66 14.13 13.68 -25.96
N TYR A 67 14.77 12.65 -26.50
CA TYR A 67 14.65 11.25 -26.10
C TYR A 67 14.99 10.96 -24.64
N HIS A 68 15.46 11.94 -23.86
CA HIS A 68 15.88 11.76 -22.47
C HIS A 68 14.95 12.37 -21.40
N VAL A 69 13.89 13.10 -21.74
CA VAL A 69 13.07 13.83 -20.77
C VAL A 69 11.62 13.27 -20.65
N THR A 70 11.27 12.26 -21.41
CA THR A 70 9.88 11.77 -21.51
C THR A 70 9.52 10.64 -20.57
N ARG A 71 10.23 10.47 -19.46
CA ARG A 71 10.06 9.32 -18.54
C ARG A 71 9.63 9.74 -17.15
N LEU A 72 8.51 10.48 -17.07
CA LEU A 72 7.81 10.73 -15.82
C LEU A 72 6.85 9.56 -15.51
N ASN A 73 7.40 8.43 -15.08
CA ASN A 73 6.59 7.45 -14.39
C ASN A 73 6.38 7.94 -12.95
N PRO A 74 5.14 7.89 -12.42
CA PRO A 74 4.90 8.35 -11.05
C PRO A 74 5.69 7.49 -10.07
N SER A 75 6.51 8.13 -9.28
CA SER A 75 7.49 7.51 -8.38
C SER A 75 6.88 6.79 -7.18
N PHE A 76 5.55 6.87 -6.99
CA PHE A 76 4.83 5.97 -6.08
C PHE A 76 5.02 4.51 -6.47
N GLN A 77 5.21 4.22 -7.75
CA GLN A 77 5.56 2.90 -8.25
C GLN A 77 6.92 2.43 -7.75
N LEU A 78 7.91 3.32 -7.66
CA LEU A 78 9.27 2.93 -7.26
C LEU A 78 9.31 2.34 -5.86
N PHE A 79 8.50 2.87 -4.94
CA PHE A 79 8.38 2.28 -3.60
C PHE A 79 7.79 0.87 -3.68
N THR A 80 6.65 0.70 -4.36
CA THR A 80 5.99 -0.60 -4.47
C THR A 80 6.80 -1.60 -5.28
N ILE A 81 7.44 -1.17 -6.36
CA ILE A 81 8.36 -1.99 -7.16
C ILE A 81 9.57 -2.39 -6.30
N GLY A 82 10.21 -1.42 -5.64
CA GLY A 82 11.39 -1.68 -4.80
C GLY A 82 11.11 -2.69 -3.70
N TRP A 83 9.96 -2.57 -3.01
CA TRP A 83 9.54 -3.52 -2.00
C TRP A 83 9.28 -4.91 -2.57
N HIS A 84 8.61 -4.98 -3.72
CA HIS A 84 8.35 -6.22 -4.45
C HIS A 84 9.66 -6.96 -4.79
N GLU A 85 10.66 -6.24 -5.34
CA GLU A 85 11.97 -6.81 -5.64
C GLU A 85 12.72 -7.26 -4.37
N LEU A 86 12.61 -6.49 -3.27
CA LEU A 86 13.19 -6.90 -1.98
C LEU A 86 12.60 -8.23 -1.47
N CYS A 87 11.31 -8.48 -1.73
CA CYS A 87 10.67 -9.73 -1.36
C CYS A 87 11.20 -10.93 -2.19
N HIS A 88 11.44 -10.73 -3.49
CA HIS A 88 12.12 -11.73 -4.33
C HIS A 88 13.51 -12.04 -3.81
N MET A 89 14.28 -11.00 -3.46
CA MET A 89 15.64 -11.16 -2.91
C MET A 89 15.63 -11.95 -1.61
N ALA A 90 14.74 -11.59 -0.68
CA ALA A 90 14.61 -12.30 0.59
C ALA A 90 14.29 -13.78 0.35
N ALA A 91 13.29 -14.08 -0.49
CA ALA A 91 12.93 -15.45 -0.82
C ALA A 91 14.06 -16.22 -1.53
N ALA A 92 14.82 -15.55 -2.40
CA ALA A 92 15.97 -16.13 -3.05
C ALA A 92 17.03 -16.57 -2.00
N ILE A 93 17.38 -15.68 -1.07
CA ILE A 93 18.33 -15.97 0.01
C ILE A 93 17.82 -17.11 0.87
N PHE A 94 16.57 -17.09 1.33
CA PHE A 94 15.99 -18.12 2.18
C PHE A 94 15.88 -19.49 1.49
N THR A 95 15.78 -19.52 0.17
CA THR A 95 15.74 -20.77 -0.60
C THR A 95 17.10 -21.23 -1.13
N GLY A 96 18.18 -20.55 -0.73
CA GLY A 96 19.56 -20.90 -1.12
C GLY A 96 19.97 -20.41 -2.51
N GLY A 97 19.24 -19.45 -3.07
CA GLY A 97 19.60 -18.80 -4.33
C GLY A 97 20.63 -17.68 -4.14
N ARG A 98 21.30 -17.33 -5.23
CA ARG A 98 22.27 -16.24 -5.30
C ARG A 98 21.73 -15.12 -6.16
N ILE A 99 21.71 -13.90 -5.61
CA ILE A 99 21.31 -12.70 -6.37
C ILE A 99 22.48 -12.30 -7.26
N THR A 100 22.24 -12.23 -8.57
CA THR A 100 23.26 -11.84 -9.57
C THR A 100 23.15 -10.38 -9.99
N SER A 101 21.93 -9.85 -10.06
CA SER A 101 21.71 -8.43 -10.32
C SER A 101 20.34 -7.97 -9.86
N ILE A 102 20.23 -6.69 -9.56
CA ILE A 102 18.98 -5.99 -9.25
C ILE A 102 18.92 -4.76 -10.14
N SER A 103 17.75 -4.53 -10.70
CA SER A 103 17.45 -3.30 -11.43
C SER A 103 16.09 -2.79 -10.98
N ILE A 104 16.02 -1.52 -10.64
CA ILE A 104 14.77 -0.80 -10.35
C ILE A 104 14.76 0.41 -11.26
N ASP A 105 13.94 0.37 -12.30
CA ASP A 105 13.84 1.43 -13.30
C ASP A 105 12.37 1.81 -13.47
N PRO A 106 12.04 3.10 -13.38
CA PRO A 106 10.67 3.58 -13.53
C PRO A 106 10.00 3.21 -14.86
N ASN A 107 10.80 2.90 -15.88
CA ASN A 107 10.31 2.65 -17.24
C ASN A 107 10.23 1.18 -17.61
N THR A 108 11.14 0.38 -17.04
CA THR A 108 11.23 -1.05 -17.32
C THR A 108 10.66 -1.90 -16.20
N GLY A 109 10.33 -1.28 -15.05
CA GLY A 109 9.91 -1.97 -13.85
C GLY A 109 11.09 -2.48 -13.02
N GLY A 110 10.80 -3.36 -12.05
CA GLY A 110 11.81 -4.09 -11.29
C GLY A 110 12.29 -5.32 -12.04
N CYS A 111 13.47 -5.78 -11.67
CA CYS A 111 13.99 -7.07 -12.11
C CYS A 111 15.07 -7.55 -11.14
N THR A 112 14.78 -8.63 -10.44
CA THR A 112 15.75 -9.35 -9.61
C THR A 112 16.18 -10.62 -10.32
N ARG A 113 17.46 -10.72 -10.69
CA ARG A 113 18.03 -11.92 -11.31
C ARG A 113 18.64 -12.80 -10.24
N VAL A 114 18.26 -14.08 -10.24
CA VAL A 114 18.67 -15.07 -9.24
C VAL A 114 19.18 -16.31 -9.95
N GLU A 115 20.28 -16.87 -9.42
CA GLU A 115 20.79 -18.18 -9.80
C GLU A 115 20.52 -19.17 -8.64
N GLY A 116 19.87 -20.31 -8.94
CA GLY A 116 19.47 -21.29 -7.93
C GLY A 116 18.25 -20.87 -7.11
N GLY A 117 18.10 -21.47 -5.93
CA GLY A 117 16.92 -21.27 -5.09
C GLY A 117 15.70 -22.06 -5.59
N HIS A 118 14.50 -21.69 -5.09
CA HIS A 118 13.23 -22.32 -5.47
C HIS A 118 12.37 -21.33 -6.25
N PRO A 119 12.33 -21.42 -7.61
CA PRO A 119 11.71 -20.40 -8.45
C PRO A 119 10.26 -20.07 -8.12
N PRO A 120 9.35 -21.05 -7.85
CA PRO A 120 7.96 -20.72 -7.50
C PRO A 120 7.84 -19.90 -6.22
N THR A 121 8.66 -20.20 -5.19
CA THR A 121 8.67 -19.44 -3.94
C THR A 121 9.19 -18.01 -4.18
N ILE A 122 10.25 -17.87 -4.96
CA ILE A 122 10.83 -16.58 -5.27
C ILE A 122 9.82 -15.70 -6.00
N LEU A 123 9.16 -16.22 -7.06
CA LEU A 123 8.14 -15.47 -7.80
C LEU A 123 6.91 -15.14 -6.94
N ALA A 124 6.42 -16.10 -6.12
CA ALA A 124 5.28 -15.84 -5.24
C ALA A 124 5.57 -14.76 -4.20
N ALA A 125 6.83 -14.67 -3.75
CA ALA A 125 7.25 -13.76 -2.68
C ALA A 125 7.03 -12.28 -3.06
N GLY A 126 7.15 -11.91 -4.33
CA GLY A 126 6.92 -10.55 -4.80
C GLY A 126 5.48 -10.09 -4.52
N TYR A 127 4.50 -10.79 -5.07
CA TYR A 127 3.08 -10.45 -4.86
C TYR A 127 2.63 -10.65 -3.42
N PHE A 128 3.05 -11.75 -2.78
CA PHE A 128 2.74 -12.02 -1.38
C PHE A 128 3.28 -10.92 -0.46
N GLY A 129 4.55 -10.56 -0.61
CA GLY A 129 5.21 -9.54 0.21
C GLY A 129 4.64 -8.15 -0.02
N SER A 130 4.31 -7.80 -1.27
CA SER A 130 3.62 -6.54 -1.59
C SER A 130 2.24 -6.46 -0.94
N THR A 131 1.48 -7.56 -1.00
CA THR A 131 0.16 -7.65 -0.35
C THR A 131 0.29 -7.54 1.17
N LEU A 132 1.30 -8.18 1.78
CA LEU A 132 1.51 -8.15 3.23
C LEU A 132 1.91 -6.75 3.73
N LEU A 133 2.84 -6.08 3.04
CA LEU A 133 3.17 -4.68 3.33
C LEU A 133 1.94 -3.80 3.22
N GLY A 134 1.22 -3.92 2.10
CA GLY A 134 0.02 -3.14 1.86
C GLY A 134 -1.05 -3.36 2.93
N ALA A 135 -1.23 -4.61 3.39
CA ALA A 135 -2.12 -4.95 4.50
C ALA A 135 -1.74 -4.20 5.79
N GLY A 136 -0.45 -4.20 6.13
CA GLY A 136 0.05 -3.45 7.29
C GLY A 136 -0.20 -1.95 7.18
N LEU A 137 0.02 -1.35 6.00
CA LEU A 137 -0.21 0.07 5.75
C LEU A 137 -1.72 0.43 5.76
N VAL A 138 -2.58 -0.44 5.24
CA VAL A 138 -4.04 -0.25 5.33
C VAL A 138 -4.51 -0.32 6.78
N VAL A 139 -3.99 -1.24 7.59
CA VAL A 139 -4.30 -1.28 9.03
C VAL A 139 -3.78 -0.03 9.73
N ALA A 140 -2.55 0.41 9.42
CA ALA A 140 -1.97 1.61 10.00
C ALA A 140 -2.78 2.89 9.67
N SER A 141 -3.50 2.91 8.54
CA SER A 141 -4.30 4.07 8.13
C SER A 141 -5.53 4.35 9.03
N TRP A 142 -5.91 3.42 9.89
CA TRP A 142 -7.05 3.58 10.80
C TRP A 142 -6.72 4.39 12.06
N ASP A 143 -5.43 4.56 12.35
CA ASP A 143 -4.98 5.18 13.59
C ASP A 143 -3.73 6.05 13.35
N THR A 144 -3.69 7.25 13.95
CA THR A 144 -2.60 8.21 13.72
C THR A 144 -1.27 7.73 14.31
N LEU A 145 -1.28 7.10 15.48
CA LEU A 145 -0.07 6.54 16.08
C LEU A 145 0.47 5.38 15.23
N ALA A 146 -0.43 4.49 14.78
CA ALA A 146 -0.05 3.39 13.89
C ALA A 146 0.55 3.90 12.57
N ALA A 147 -0.03 4.96 11.98
CA ALA A 147 0.50 5.59 10.78
C ALA A 147 1.88 6.23 11.02
N LYS A 148 2.10 6.89 12.16
CA LYS A 148 3.42 7.40 12.57
C LYS A 148 4.44 6.27 12.65
N ILE A 149 4.11 5.16 13.30
CA ILE A 149 5.02 4.00 13.41
C ILE A 149 5.28 3.40 12.01
N ALA A 150 4.26 3.24 11.17
CA ALA A 150 4.38 2.71 9.82
C ALA A 150 5.19 3.62 8.89
N SER A 151 5.27 4.92 9.16
CA SER A 151 6.07 5.84 8.36
C SER A 151 7.57 5.55 8.40
N PHE A 152 8.11 4.99 9.47
CA PHE A 152 9.52 4.63 9.57
C PHE A 152 9.93 3.54 8.56
N PRO A 153 9.29 2.36 8.52
CA PRO A 153 9.61 1.39 7.49
C PRO A 153 9.32 1.91 6.07
N VAL A 154 8.34 2.81 5.88
CA VAL A 154 8.11 3.46 4.59
C VAL A 154 9.29 4.37 4.21
N ALA A 155 9.76 5.21 5.14
CA ALA A 155 10.93 6.07 4.92
C ALA A 155 12.18 5.25 4.57
N ILE A 156 12.45 4.18 5.33
CA ILE A 156 13.56 3.28 5.04
C ILE A 156 13.39 2.65 3.63
N GLY A 157 12.19 2.18 3.31
CA GLY A 157 11.89 1.58 2.01
C GLY A 157 12.01 2.55 0.84
N LEU A 158 11.75 3.84 1.05
CA LEU A 158 11.99 4.90 0.07
C LEU A 158 13.48 5.26 -0.04
N ALA A 159 14.22 5.22 1.06
CA ALA A 159 15.65 5.55 1.08
C ALA A 159 16.54 4.47 0.43
N VAL A 160 16.17 3.19 0.54
CA VAL A 160 16.94 2.07 -0.02
C VAL A 160 17.19 2.21 -1.54
N PRO A 161 16.22 2.53 -2.38
CA PRO A 161 16.43 2.75 -3.79
C PRO A 161 17.44 3.87 -4.12
N LEU A 162 17.62 4.88 -3.23
CA LEU A 162 18.63 5.93 -3.44
C LEU A 162 20.06 5.38 -3.56
N ILE A 163 20.33 4.24 -2.91
CA ILE A 163 21.65 3.60 -2.94
C ILE A 163 21.87 2.90 -4.29
N LEU A 164 20.80 2.40 -4.91
CA LEU A 164 20.82 1.57 -6.09
C LEU A 164 20.63 2.36 -7.40
N VAL A 165 19.83 3.43 -7.33
CA VAL A 165 19.45 4.23 -8.50
C VAL A 165 20.52 5.27 -8.82
N ARG A 166 20.83 5.44 -10.11
CA ARG A 166 21.80 6.43 -10.64
C ARG A 166 21.12 7.54 -11.43
N ASP A 167 19.85 7.38 -11.76
CA ASP A 167 19.11 8.39 -12.50
C ASP A 167 18.72 9.56 -11.59
N VAL A 168 19.19 10.77 -11.97
CA VAL A 168 18.99 12.00 -11.19
C VAL A 168 17.51 12.31 -11.00
N PHE A 169 16.70 12.06 -12.02
CA PHE A 169 15.27 12.34 -11.97
C PHE A 169 14.57 11.43 -10.92
N THR A 170 14.88 10.14 -10.91
CA THR A 170 14.40 9.19 -9.91
C THR A 170 14.82 9.59 -8.50
N ILE A 171 16.07 10.04 -8.32
CA ILE A 171 16.56 10.55 -7.03
C ILE A 171 15.71 11.74 -6.56
N ILE A 172 15.48 12.74 -7.43
CA ILE A 172 14.65 13.91 -7.10
C ILE A 172 13.25 13.48 -6.66
N LEU A 173 12.65 12.52 -7.34
CA LEU A 173 11.31 12.03 -7.00
C LEU A 173 11.28 11.33 -5.64
N ILE A 174 12.25 10.48 -5.34
CA ILE A 174 12.34 9.84 -4.01
C ILE A 174 12.48 10.91 -2.93
N VAL A 175 13.32 11.93 -3.14
CA VAL A 175 13.46 13.05 -2.20
C VAL A 175 12.13 13.80 -2.00
N ILE A 176 11.35 14.00 -3.08
CA ILE A 176 10.02 14.62 -2.96
C ILE A 176 9.08 13.75 -2.10
N TYR A 177 9.10 12.43 -2.26
CA TYR A 177 8.25 11.55 -1.44
C TYR A 177 8.66 11.50 0.02
N GLU A 178 9.95 11.49 0.30
CA GLU A 178 10.45 11.64 1.66
C GLU A 178 10.03 12.99 2.26
N ALA A 179 10.13 14.06 1.50
CA ALA A 179 9.68 15.39 1.92
C ALA A 179 8.17 15.43 2.18
N LEU A 180 7.35 14.77 1.36
CA LEU A 180 5.91 14.62 1.57
C LEU A 180 5.62 13.81 2.83
N LEU A 181 6.31 12.68 3.04
CA LEU A 181 6.17 11.86 4.23
C LEU A 181 6.45 12.69 5.49
N ILE A 182 7.57 13.42 5.50
CA ILE A 182 7.95 14.33 6.60
C ILE A 182 6.91 15.46 6.73
N GLY A 183 6.48 16.07 5.63
CA GLY A 183 5.48 17.12 5.61
C GLY A 183 4.15 16.69 6.25
N PHE A 184 3.69 15.48 5.95
CA PHE A 184 2.45 14.93 6.52
C PHE A 184 2.51 14.69 8.03
N TRP A 185 3.69 14.57 8.62
CA TRP A 185 3.86 14.55 10.07
C TRP A 185 3.38 15.83 10.76
N PHE A 186 3.45 16.98 10.05
CA PHE A 186 3.12 18.30 10.60
C PHE A 186 1.72 18.78 10.25
N ILE A 187 0.98 18.04 9.41
CA ILE A 187 -0.39 18.41 9.01
C ILE A 187 -1.38 17.74 9.96
N ASN A 188 -2.20 18.57 10.65
CA ASN A 188 -3.27 18.10 11.55
C ASN A 188 -2.78 17.02 12.54
N HIS A 189 -1.66 17.27 13.22
CA HIS A 189 -1.06 16.32 14.17
C HIS A 189 -0.76 14.93 13.55
N ALA A 190 -0.35 14.92 12.28
CA ALA A 190 -0.06 13.74 11.48
C ALA A 190 -1.29 12.95 10.97
N ASP A 191 -2.50 13.51 11.01
CA ASP A 191 -3.68 12.84 10.45
C ASP A 191 -3.53 12.59 8.94
N ALA A 192 -2.91 13.51 8.20
CA ALA A 192 -2.63 13.34 6.77
C ALA A 192 -1.78 12.09 6.46
N LEU A 193 -0.94 11.66 7.40
CA LEU A 193 -0.09 10.49 7.26
C LEU A 193 -0.89 9.19 7.14
N ARG A 194 -2.08 9.12 7.78
CA ARG A 194 -3.01 7.98 7.66
C ARG A 194 -3.43 7.76 6.21
N TYR A 195 -3.79 8.82 5.51
CA TYR A 195 -4.21 8.75 4.10
C TYR A 195 -3.03 8.44 3.18
N TYR A 196 -1.83 8.89 3.52
CA TYR A 196 -0.61 8.52 2.80
C TYR A 196 -0.31 7.02 2.94
N CYS A 197 -0.41 6.47 4.16
CA CYS A 197 -0.30 5.03 4.40
C CYS A 197 -1.39 4.24 3.66
N LEU A 198 -2.64 4.73 3.65
CA LEU A 198 -3.73 4.11 2.92
C LEU A 198 -3.46 4.05 1.42
N PHE A 199 -2.99 5.15 0.84
CA PHE A 199 -2.65 5.23 -0.58
C PHE A 199 -1.55 4.23 -0.95
N LEU A 200 -0.43 4.22 -0.23
CA LEU A 200 0.66 3.27 -0.44
C LEU A 200 0.22 1.82 -0.18
N GLY A 201 -0.64 1.62 0.82
CA GLY A 201 -1.21 0.31 1.15
C GLY A 201 -2.02 -0.26 0.00
N ILE A 202 -2.91 0.54 -0.60
CA ILE A 202 -3.72 0.14 -1.76
C ILE A 202 -2.82 -0.14 -2.97
N MET A 203 -1.84 0.74 -3.24
CA MET A 203 -0.87 0.53 -4.30
C MET A 203 -0.13 -0.80 -4.16
N SER A 204 0.28 -1.15 -2.94
CA SER A 204 1.04 -2.36 -2.66
C SER A 204 0.18 -3.62 -2.69
N ILE A 205 -1.03 -3.59 -2.11
CA ILE A 205 -1.95 -4.75 -2.12
C ILE A 205 -2.32 -5.14 -3.55
N PHE A 206 -2.64 -4.16 -4.40
CA PHE A 206 -3.06 -4.40 -5.78
C PHE A 206 -1.90 -4.35 -6.79
N PHE A 207 -0.66 -4.56 -6.33
CA PHE A 207 0.52 -4.51 -7.19
C PHE A 207 0.40 -5.45 -8.40
N VAL A 208 -0.20 -6.62 -8.24
CA VAL A 208 -0.45 -7.58 -9.33
C VAL A 208 -1.22 -6.96 -10.50
N VAL A 209 -2.17 -6.05 -10.23
CA VAL A 209 -2.96 -5.38 -11.28
C VAL A 209 -2.07 -4.49 -12.13
N TRP A 210 -1.22 -3.71 -11.45
CA TRP A 210 -0.32 -2.77 -12.12
C TRP A 210 0.75 -3.50 -12.91
N ASP A 211 1.39 -4.47 -12.29
CA ASP A 211 2.46 -5.27 -12.87
C ASP A 211 1.98 -6.05 -14.11
N PHE A 212 0.87 -6.75 -14.01
CA PHE A 212 0.29 -7.54 -15.11
C PHE A 212 -0.25 -6.66 -16.23
N THR A 213 -0.87 -5.51 -15.90
CA THR A 213 -1.37 -4.56 -16.91
C THR A 213 -0.24 -3.93 -17.69
N ASP A 214 0.86 -3.57 -17.03
CA ASP A 214 2.04 -2.99 -17.68
C ASP A 214 2.72 -3.99 -18.62
N ASP A 215 2.79 -5.24 -18.25
CA ASP A 215 3.29 -6.32 -19.10
C ASP A 215 2.38 -6.52 -20.33
N ARG A 216 1.09 -6.72 -20.13
CA ARG A 216 0.16 -7.13 -21.22
C ARG A 216 -0.25 -6.01 -22.16
N PHE A 217 -0.51 -4.81 -21.63
CA PHE A 217 -1.07 -3.71 -22.40
C PHE A 217 -0.05 -2.63 -22.75
N PHE A 218 0.93 -2.40 -21.88
CA PHE A 218 1.91 -1.34 -22.07
C PHE A 218 3.29 -1.86 -22.48
N LYS A 219 3.43 -3.18 -22.63
CA LYS A 219 4.62 -3.86 -23.16
C LYS A 219 5.90 -3.38 -22.45
N LYS A 220 5.91 -3.43 -21.12
CA LYS A 220 7.14 -3.20 -20.38
C LYS A 220 8.20 -4.24 -20.80
N LEU A 221 9.46 -3.94 -20.60
CA LEU A 221 10.57 -4.80 -21.06
C LEU A 221 10.70 -6.09 -20.23
N ASN A 222 10.33 -6.03 -18.96
CA ASN A 222 10.37 -7.18 -18.05
C ASN A 222 8.98 -7.81 -17.94
N ASP A 223 8.93 -9.14 -18.03
CA ASP A 223 7.69 -9.90 -17.83
C ASP A 223 7.21 -9.74 -16.38
N SER A 224 5.88 -9.76 -16.20
CA SER A 224 5.28 -9.83 -14.85
C SER A 224 5.52 -11.19 -14.21
N ASP A 225 5.47 -11.27 -12.86
CA ASP A 225 5.57 -12.55 -12.17
C ASP A 225 4.48 -13.53 -12.61
N ALA A 226 3.28 -13.05 -12.93
CA ALA A 226 2.21 -13.88 -13.48
C ALA A 226 2.61 -14.50 -14.84
N THR A 227 3.33 -13.75 -15.66
CA THR A 227 3.88 -14.26 -16.93
C THR A 227 5.01 -15.24 -16.66
N GLN A 228 5.91 -14.94 -15.73
CA GLN A 228 6.97 -15.85 -15.31
C GLN A 228 6.42 -17.17 -14.74
N PHE A 229 5.34 -17.12 -13.95
CA PHE A 229 4.64 -18.33 -13.50
C PHE A 229 4.11 -19.17 -14.67
N SER A 230 3.59 -18.55 -15.72
CA SER A 230 3.13 -19.28 -16.90
C SER A 230 4.26 -19.95 -17.68
N LEU A 231 5.48 -19.40 -17.61
CA LEU A 231 6.66 -20.06 -18.18
C LEU A 231 7.11 -21.27 -17.36
N LEU A 232 6.98 -21.21 -16.02
CA LEU A 232 7.26 -22.36 -15.15
C LEU A 232 6.19 -23.47 -15.26
N TYR A 233 4.93 -23.07 -15.46
CA TYR A 233 3.78 -23.95 -15.53
C TYR A 233 3.00 -23.72 -16.83
N PRO A 234 3.48 -24.21 -17.98
CA PRO A 234 2.92 -23.88 -19.30
C PRO A 234 1.45 -24.26 -19.51
N ASN A 235 0.92 -25.15 -18.69
CA ASN A 235 -0.50 -25.54 -18.73
C ASN A 235 -1.44 -24.49 -18.12
N VAL A 236 -0.91 -23.48 -17.44
CA VAL A 236 -1.70 -22.43 -16.78
C VAL A 236 -1.30 -21.07 -17.36
N PRO A 237 -2.17 -20.46 -18.19
CA PRO A 237 -1.93 -19.14 -18.75
C PRO A 237 -1.74 -18.04 -17.69
N ALA A 238 -0.93 -17.03 -18.00
CA ALA A 238 -0.56 -15.94 -17.08
C ALA A 238 -1.76 -15.22 -16.44
N HIS A 239 -2.87 -15.05 -17.17
CA HIS A 239 -4.05 -14.38 -16.64
C HIS A 239 -4.74 -15.16 -15.50
N TYR A 240 -4.64 -16.49 -15.45
CA TYR A 240 -5.14 -17.26 -14.30
C TYR A 240 -4.29 -17.03 -13.06
N TRP A 241 -2.98 -16.95 -13.21
CA TRP A 241 -2.07 -16.57 -12.12
C TRP A 241 -2.37 -15.18 -11.60
N ALA A 242 -2.47 -14.18 -12.51
CA ALA A 242 -2.82 -12.80 -12.15
C ALA A 242 -4.19 -12.72 -11.45
N THR A 243 -5.21 -13.46 -11.95
CA THR A 243 -6.54 -13.50 -11.33
C THR A 243 -6.51 -14.13 -9.94
N GLY A 244 -5.77 -15.23 -9.76
CA GLY A 244 -5.61 -15.86 -8.44
C GLY A 244 -4.99 -14.91 -7.42
N TRP A 245 -3.91 -14.20 -7.80
CA TRP A 245 -3.29 -13.18 -6.96
C TRP A 245 -4.20 -11.98 -6.70
N LEU A 246 -4.98 -11.54 -7.68
CA LEU A 246 -5.95 -10.45 -7.50
C LEU A 246 -7.04 -10.85 -6.51
N VAL A 247 -7.57 -12.07 -6.60
CA VAL A 247 -8.57 -12.57 -5.63
C VAL A 247 -7.98 -12.61 -4.23
N PHE A 248 -6.76 -13.16 -4.08
CA PHE A 248 -6.04 -13.18 -2.80
C PHE A 248 -5.87 -11.77 -2.23
N SER A 249 -5.34 -10.83 -3.01
CA SER A 249 -5.14 -9.43 -2.61
C SER A 249 -6.46 -8.74 -2.23
N SER A 250 -7.54 -9.01 -2.96
CA SER A 250 -8.87 -8.45 -2.67
C SER A 250 -9.43 -8.98 -1.35
N LEU A 251 -9.27 -10.27 -1.06
CA LEU A 251 -9.70 -10.88 0.21
C LEU A 251 -8.91 -10.30 1.39
N VAL A 252 -7.58 -10.14 1.22
CA VAL A 252 -6.74 -9.50 2.24
C VAL A 252 -7.17 -8.05 2.46
N PHE A 253 -7.40 -7.28 1.40
CA PHE A 253 -7.84 -5.89 1.51
C PHE A 253 -9.17 -5.76 2.28
N ILE A 254 -10.17 -6.56 1.91
CA ILE A 254 -11.47 -6.58 2.61
C ILE A 254 -11.26 -7.00 4.07
N GLY A 255 -10.45 -8.02 4.33
CA GLY A 255 -10.12 -8.46 5.68
C GLY A 255 -9.50 -7.34 6.52
N MET A 256 -8.58 -6.55 5.94
CA MET A 256 -7.95 -5.42 6.65
C MET A 256 -8.91 -4.26 6.89
N LEU A 257 -9.86 -3.99 5.98
CA LEU A 257 -10.92 -3.03 6.23
C LEU A 257 -11.84 -3.47 7.39
N LEU A 258 -12.28 -4.73 7.39
CA LEU A 258 -13.10 -5.28 8.47
C LEU A 258 -12.36 -5.29 9.81
N LEU A 259 -11.08 -5.64 9.81
CA LEU A 259 -10.21 -5.60 10.98
C LEU A 259 -10.10 -4.17 11.53
N GLY A 260 -9.89 -3.19 10.65
CA GLY A 260 -9.82 -1.78 11.01
C GLY A 260 -11.13 -1.31 11.65
N ILE A 261 -12.28 -1.65 11.08
CA ILE A 261 -13.59 -1.33 11.65
C ILE A 261 -13.77 -1.97 13.04
N ALA A 262 -13.28 -3.19 13.24
CA ALA A 262 -13.46 -3.93 14.49
C ALA A 262 -12.58 -3.38 15.63
N ILE A 263 -11.32 -3.02 15.32
CA ILE A 263 -10.30 -2.70 16.33
C ILE A 263 -10.23 -1.19 16.62
N PHE A 264 -10.26 -0.34 15.60
CA PHE A 264 -9.99 1.10 15.77
C PHE A 264 -11.29 1.88 15.95
N LYS A 265 -11.80 1.96 17.19
CA LYS A 265 -13.03 2.70 17.56
C LYS A 265 -12.74 4.04 18.25
N ARG A 266 -11.59 4.65 17.96
CA ARG A 266 -11.13 5.89 18.58
C ARG A 266 -11.71 7.12 17.91
N THR A 267 -11.85 8.19 18.69
CA THR A 267 -12.20 9.52 18.19
C THR A 267 -10.96 10.23 17.67
N PRO A 268 -11.10 11.27 16.81
CA PRO A 268 -9.95 12.06 16.35
C PRO A 268 -9.12 12.66 17.48
N ASP A 269 -9.79 13.12 18.57
CA ASP A 269 -9.12 13.71 19.73
C ASP A 269 -8.27 12.68 20.47
N GLU A 270 -8.81 11.47 20.71
CA GLU A 270 -8.08 10.37 21.32
C GLU A 270 -6.86 9.96 20.46
N MET A 271 -7.03 9.88 19.14
CA MET A 271 -5.92 9.58 18.24
C MET A 271 -4.84 10.68 18.25
N ALA A 272 -5.25 11.95 18.33
CA ALA A 272 -4.32 13.08 18.40
C ALA A 272 -3.53 13.10 19.73
N GLU A 273 -4.20 12.84 20.86
CA GLU A 273 -3.57 12.77 22.19
C GLU A 273 -2.53 11.63 22.24
N GLU A 274 -2.88 10.43 21.82
CA GLU A 274 -1.94 9.29 21.79
C GLU A 274 -0.77 9.55 20.82
N ALA A 275 -1.05 10.09 19.64
CA ALA A 275 -0.04 10.42 18.67
C ALA A 275 0.90 11.54 19.16
N ALA A 276 0.43 12.46 20.02
CA ALA A 276 1.24 13.52 20.60
C ALA A 276 2.29 13.01 21.61
N ILE A 277 2.03 11.85 22.23
CA ILE A 277 3.00 11.23 23.16
C ILE A 277 4.19 10.66 22.38
N PHE A 278 3.94 10.17 21.17
CA PHE A 278 4.97 9.59 20.30
C PHE A 278 5.50 10.64 19.32
N LEU A 279 6.64 11.26 19.62
CA LEU A 279 7.26 12.31 18.83
C LEU A 279 6.26 13.47 18.56
N PRO A 280 6.08 14.36 19.55
CA PRO A 280 5.11 15.46 19.47
C PRO A 280 5.43 16.38 18.29
N THR A 281 4.43 16.60 17.44
CA THR A 281 4.46 17.60 16.37
C THR A 281 3.53 18.74 16.78
N ARG A 282 4.09 19.91 17.05
CA ARG A 282 3.34 21.14 17.37
C ARG A 282 3.09 21.94 16.10
#